data_ab5bf629dab0eebf920bdccb95c77287
#
_entry.id   ab5bf629dab0eebf920bdccb95c77287
#
_cell.length_a   1.000
_cell.length_b   1.000
_cell.length_c   1.000
_cell.angle_alpha   90.00
_cell.angle_beta   90.00
_cell.angle_gamma   90.00
#
_symmetry.space_group_name_H-M   'P 1'
#
loop_
_entity.id
_entity.type
_entity.pdbx_description
1 polymer ?
#
loop_
_entity_poly.entity_id
_entity_poly.type
_entity_poly.pdbx_seq_one_letter_code
_entity_poly.pdbx_strand_id
1 'polypeptide(L)'
;MKNLQIMKYLKKLLPIIVILCLVATYAINFKLKGSNTYVASEVIHYNDPAAEQGLTPTGSKLDVNEIKSSAILSKVVDRMGLTGIYSVDSLISRVSITALPDEDKVAQKEAKLEEGEEYIYEPSTYIVSFTASNSEGADFARTILDETLDVYFAEYSQKYVNVAPAKNVIDNIESENYDYIEMVELMDTGIEETLNTLYQRMEQKPYYRATNTGVSFSDLADEFNYLRNVRLSTLFSKIYKYQITKNKTVLVSDYTTRIDNNNILNTKEESIVKDTVEVIDAYVEKMRESGNTNITYEYILDNVHERNLIDGEGNPLASGDQTVTYDELIYSWRDHNETKEYSIIDTAYCRYIIETFSACTGKCKNGECVSSAKTCTQLHNDNYEQLKAEIDAEVKDLVSDLTELYKITMNTNDEYNQYLGASYISVLSSASSA
;
A
#
# COMPACT_ATOMS: atom_id res chain seq x y z
N MET A 1 1.33 53.39 -4.27
CA MET A 1 1.86 52.00 -4.07
C MET A 1 1.52 51.39 -2.73
N LYS A 2 1.38 52.13 -1.61
CA LYS A 2 0.99 51.56 -0.28
C LYS A 2 -0.44 50.97 -0.25
N ASN A 3 -1.39 51.54 -0.99
CA ASN A 3 -2.79 51.04 -0.98
C ASN A 3 -2.97 49.70 -1.72
N LEU A 4 -2.09 49.34 -2.64
CA LEU A 4 -2.17 48.09 -3.41
C LEU A 4 -1.66 46.87 -2.56
N GLN A 5 -0.69 47.14 -1.67
CA GLN A 5 -0.22 46.10 -0.72
C GLN A 5 -1.23 45.85 0.37
N ILE A 6 -1.90 46.87 0.87
CA ILE A 6 -2.96 46.73 1.88
C ILE A 6 -4.14 45.92 1.33
N MET A 7 -4.51 46.16 0.05
CA MET A 7 -5.58 45.39 -0.61
C MET A 7 -5.21 43.89 -0.81
N LYS A 8 -3.93 43.59 -1.09
CA LYS A 8 -3.48 42.15 -1.16
C LYS A 8 -3.50 41.46 0.19
N TYR A 9 -3.16 42.17 1.26
CA TYR A 9 -3.26 41.62 2.63
C TYR A 9 -4.71 41.51 3.07
N LEU A 10 -5.57 42.48 2.68
CA LEU A 10 -7.02 42.40 3.00
C LEU A 10 -7.70 41.24 2.27
N LYS A 11 -7.36 40.97 1.00
CA LYS A 11 -7.88 39.79 0.27
C LYS A 11 -7.45 38.44 0.88
N LYS A 12 -6.25 38.36 1.46
CA LYS A 12 -5.79 37.16 2.19
C LYS A 12 -6.39 37.01 3.59
N LEU A 13 -6.75 38.13 4.24
CA LEU A 13 -7.39 38.16 5.55
C LEU A 13 -8.92 38.05 5.47
N LEU A 14 -9.52 38.37 4.32
CA LEU A 14 -10.97 38.33 4.12
C LEU A 14 -11.58 36.96 4.41
N PRO A 15 -11.06 35.83 3.90
CA PRO A 15 -11.63 34.53 4.23
C PRO A 15 -11.51 34.20 5.70
N ILE A 16 -10.44 34.59 6.37
CA ILE A 16 -10.26 34.38 7.81
C ILE A 16 -11.26 35.21 8.62
N ILE A 17 -11.52 36.45 8.19
CA ILE A 17 -12.51 37.34 8.84
C ILE A 17 -13.93 36.81 8.59
N VAL A 18 -14.23 36.30 7.38
CA VAL A 18 -15.54 35.69 7.06
C VAL A 18 -15.77 34.44 7.92
N ILE A 19 -14.77 33.56 8.06
CA ILE A 19 -14.81 32.40 8.95
C ILE A 19 -15.08 32.80 10.39
N LEU A 20 -14.33 33.80 10.90
CA LEU A 20 -14.54 34.34 12.25
C LEU A 20 -15.95 34.96 12.45
N CYS A 21 -16.46 35.65 11.44
CA CYS A 21 -17.81 36.22 11.47
C CYS A 21 -18.90 35.14 11.43
N LEU A 22 -18.70 34.05 10.64
CA LEU A 22 -19.65 32.93 10.59
C LEU A 22 -19.68 32.16 11.92
N VAL A 23 -18.52 31.90 12.52
CA VAL A 23 -18.45 31.28 13.85
C VAL A 23 -19.09 32.21 14.91
N ALA A 24 -18.84 33.52 14.85
CA ALA A 24 -19.42 34.48 15.76
C ALA A 24 -20.95 34.62 15.58
N THR A 25 -21.46 34.65 14.32
CA THR A 25 -22.91 34.70 14.06
C THR A 25 -23.60 33.40 14.41
N TYR A 26 -22.95 32.24 14.25
CA TYR A 26 -23.48 30.97 14.71
C TYR A 26 -23.58 30.94 16.25
N ALA A 27 -22.53 31.35 16.96
CA ALA A 27 -22.48 31.45 18.40
C ALA A 27 -23.52 32.48 18.96
N ILE A 28 -23.72 33.61 18.28
CA ILE A 28 -24.71 34.64 18.68
C ILE A 28 -26.15 34.12 18.42
N ASN A 29 -26.44 33.50 17.30
CA ASN A 29 -27.75 32.92 17.01
C ASN A 29 -28.10 31.80 18.01
N PHE A 30 -27.11 31.04 18.45
CA PHE A 30 -27.28 29.97 19.42
C PHE A 30 -27.58 30.54 20.83
N LYS A 31 -26.87 31.60 21.25
CA LYS A 31 -27.14 32.34 22.51
C LYS A 31 -28.53 33.00 22.54
N LEU A 32 -28.97 33.51 21.39
CA LEU A 32 -30.28 34.15 21.28
C LEU A 32 -31.45 33.15 21.36
N LYS A 33 -31.23 31.85 21.08
CA LYS A 33 -32.24 30.79 21.21
C LYS A 33 -32.45 30.25 22.62
N GLY A 34 -31.69 30.76 23.64
CA GLY A 34 -31.93 30.44 25.03
C GLY A 34 -31.64 28.99 25.43
N SER A 35 -30.85 28.25 24.65
CA SER A 35 -30.40 26.93 25.05
C SER A 35 -29.19 27.04 25.95
N ASN A 36 -29.31 26.54 27.19
CA ASN A 36 -28.19 26.41 28.13
C ASN A 36 -27.25 25.28 27.65
N THR A 37 -26.55 25.49 26.55
CA THR A 37 -25.62 24.49 25.96
C THR A 37 -24.33 25.18 25.59
N TYR A 38 -23.23 24.43 25.69
CA TYR A 38 -21.91 24.85 25.24
C TYR A 38 -21.60 24.17 23.90
N VAL A 39 -21.05 24.94 22.96
CA VAL A 39 -20.64 24.44 21.67
C VAL A 39 -19.13 24.62 21.49
N ALA A 40 -18.42 23.54 21.32
CA ALA A 40 -17.05 23.56 20.82
C ALA A 40 -17.02 23.38 19.31
N SER A 41 -16.16 24.13 18.60
CA SER A 41 -16.06 24.04 17.13
C SER A 41 -14.62 24.14 16.69
N GLU A 42 -14.25 23.30 15.74
CA GLU A 42 -12.95 23.31 15.05
C GLU A 42 -13.15 23.36 13.55
N VAL A 43 -12.18 23.95 12.85
CA VAL A 43 -12.14 23.97 11.38
C VAL A 43 -11.06 23.00 10.91
N ILE A 44 -11.46 21.99 10.18
CA ILE A 44 -10.57 21.02 9.56
C ILE A 44 -10.48 21.26 8.06
N HIS A 45 -9.33 20.94 7.47
CA HIS A 45 -9.10 21.03 6.03
C HIS A 45 -8.39 19.76 5.53
N TYR A 46 -8.94 19.15 4.50
CA TYR A 46 -8.30 18.06 3.76
C TYR A 46 -7.34 18.69 2.74
N ASN A 47 -6.04 18.45 2.94
CA ASN A 47 -4.98 19.05 2.14
C ASN A 47 -4.75 18.33 0.79
N ASP A 48 -5.31 17.14 0.61
CA ASP A 48 -5.19 16.38 -0.62
C ASP A 48 -6.06 16.99 -1.73
N PRO A 49 -5.51 17.26 -2.92
CA PRO A 49 -6.30 17.76 -4.06
C PRO A 49 -7.48 16.87 -4.45
N ALA A 50 -7.41 15.55 -4.20
CA ALA A 50 -8.51 14.62 -4.45
C ALA A 50 -9.76 14.94 -3.61
N ALA A 51 -9.60 15.57 -2.43
CA ALA A 51 -10.72 15.97 -1.58
C ALA A 51 -11.63 16.98 -2.26
N GLU A 52 -11.10 17.86 -3.12
CA GLU A 52 -11.90 18.80 -3.91
C GLU A 52 -12.69 18.13 -5.04
N GLN A 53 -12.39 16.86 -5.32
CA GLN A 53 -13.17 15.99 -6.21
C GLN A 53 -14.14 15.07 -5.43
N GLY A 54 -14.20 15.23 -4.10
CA GLY A 54 -14.99 14.35 -3.22
C GLY A 54 -14.36 12.96 -3.03
N LEU A 55 -13.04 12.85 -3.21
CA LEU A 55 -12.31 11.59 -3.13
C LEU A 55 -11.30 11.59 -1.98
N THR A 56 -11.01 10.41 -1.46
CA THR A 56 -9.91 10.15 -0.52
C THR A 56 -8.59 9.99 -1.29
N PRO A 57 -7.42 10.01 -0.64
CA PRO A 57 -6.13 9.75 -1.28
C PRO A 57 -6.05 8.41 -2.03
N THR A 58 -6.88 7.42 -1.65
CA THR A 58 -6.96 6.11 -2.32
C THR A 58 -7.95 6.09 -3.48
N GLY A 59 -8.57 7.24 -3.83
CA GLY A 59 -9.57 7.36 -4.89
C GLY A 59 -10.98 6.89 -4.51
N SER A 60 -11.20 6.51 -3.24
CA SER A 60 -12.54 6.18 -2.73
C SER A 60 -13.33 7.46 -2.48
N LYS A 61 -14.67 7.38 -2.44
CA LYS A 61 -15.50 8.54 -2.10
C LYS A 61 -15.20 9.04 -0.68
N LEU A 62 -14.95 10.33 -0.53
CA LEU A 62 -14.76 10.99 0.76
C LEU A 62 -16.13 11.13 1.47
N ASP A 63 -16.28 10.48 2.62
CA ASP A 63 -17.44 10.65 3.50
C ASP A 63 -17.04 11.33 4.80
N VAL A 64 -17.26 12.62 4.87
CA VAL A 64 -16.94 13.43 6.05
C VAL A 64 -17.78 13.03 7.28
N ASN A 65 -18.94 12.38 7.08
CA ASN A 65 -19.74 11.87 8.19
C ASN A 65 -19.10 10.69 8.93
N GLU A 66 -18.01 10.11 8.41
CA GLU A 66 -17.21 9.14 9.16
C GLU A 66 -16.74 9.73 10.52
N ILE A 67 -16.50 11.05 10.62
CA ILE A 67 -16.13 11.74 11.87
C ILE A 67 -17.11 11.44 13.01
N LYS A 68 -18.41 11.42 12.72
CA LYS A 68 -19.47 11.13 13.69
C LYS A 68 -20.01 9.70 13.63
N SER A 69 -19.26 8.78 13.03
CA SER A 69 -19.65 7.38 12.94
C SER A 69 -19.64 6.71 14.32
N SER A 70 -20.45 5.66 14.46
CA SER A 70 -20.44 4.85 15.69
C SER A 70 -19.07 4.23 15.98
N ALA A 71 -18.30 3.91 14.94
CA ALA A 71 -16.96 3.35 15.08
C ALA A 71 -15.98 4.35 15.74
N ILE A 72 -16.00 5.61 15.31
CA ILE A 72 -15.16 6.68 15.88
C ILE A 72 -15.60 6.97 17.30
N LEU A 73 -16.89 7.28 17.50
CA LEU A 73 -17.38 7.71 18.83
C LEU A 73 -17.37 6.58 19.87
N SER A 74 -17.43 5.31 19.47
CA SER A 74 -17.18 4.20 20.40
C SER A 74 -15.75 4.22 20.95
N LYS A 75 -14.76 4.45 20.08
CA LYS A 75 -13.36 4.57 20.49
C LYS A 75 -13.13 5.78 21.40
N VAL A 76 -13.81 6.91 21.14
CA VAL A 76 -13.78 8.10 22.01
C VAL A 76 -14.33 7.79 23.39
N VAL A 77 -15.49 7.13 23.46
CA VAL A 77 -16.12 6.71 24.73
C VAL A 77 -15.19 5.81 25.52
N ASP A 78 -14.54 4.85 24.87
CA ASP A 78 -13.62 3.92 25.51
C ASP A 78 -12.34 4.61 26.01
N ARG A 79 -11.71 5.46 25.17
CA ARG A 79 -10.50 6.20 25.54
C ARG A 79 -10.70 7.15 26.70
N MET A 80 -11.85 7.80 26.73
CA MET A 80 -12.20 8.74 27.80
C MET A 80 -12.79 8.07 29.05
N GLY A 81 -12.98 6.74 29.04
CA GLY A 81 -13.57 6.00 30.16
C GLY A 81 -15.04 6.34 30.40
N LEU A 82 -15.78 6.74 29.37
CA LEU A 82 -17.18 7.15 29.43
C LEU A 82 -18.17 5.98 29.22
N THR A 83 -17.66 4.78 29.10
CA THR A 83 -18.45 3.55 28.90
C THR A 83 -19.47 3.37 30.03
N GLY A 84 -20.75 3.24 29.67
CA GLY A 84 -21.84 3.16 30.65
C GLY A 84 -22.35 4.50 31.20
N ILE A 85 -21.68 5.62 30.89
CA ILE A 85 -22.12 6.98 31.28
C ILE A 85 -22.84 7.64 30.10
N TYR A 86 -22.27 7.52 28.90
CA TYR A 86 -22.88 8.05 27.66
C TYR A 86 -23.08 6.92 26.65
N SER A 87 -24.23 6.97 25.96
CA SER A 87 -24.43 6.10 24.79
C SER A 87 -23.80 6.76 23.55
N VAL A 88 -23.21 5.94 22.67
CA VAL A 88 -22.61 6.38 21.40
C VAL A 88 -23.63 7.18 20.57
N ASP A 89 -24.87 6.71 20.48
CA ASP A 89 -25.94 7.39 19.74
C ASP A 89 -26.26 8.81 20.29
N SER A 90 -26.14 8.98 21.60
CA SER A 90 -26.35 10.30 22.22
C SER A 90 -25.22 11.27 21.82
N LEU A 91 -24.00 10.80 21.66
CA LEU A 91 -22.86 11.62 21.21
C LEU A 91 -22.95 11.91 19.71
N ILE A 92 -23.32 10.92 18.88
CA ILE A 92 -23.53 11.11 17.43
C ILE A 92 -24.48 12.29 17.16
N SER A 93 -25.57 12.35 17.89
CA SER A 93 -26.60 13.41 17.73
C SER A 93 -26.11 14.83 18.10
N ARG A 94 -25.01 14.92 18.84
CA ARG A 94 -24.40 16.18 19.29
C ARG A 94 -23.26 16.68 18.40
N VAL A 95 -22.78 15.83 17.47
CA VAL A 95 -21.75 16.22 16.50
C VAL A 95 -22.44 16.78 15.26
N SER A 96 -22.09 18.00 14.87
CA SER A 96 -22.52 18.61 13.62
C SER A 96 -21.31 18.93 12.73
N ILE A 97 -21.50 18.73 11.42
CA ILE A 97 -20.47 18.96 10.41
C ILE A 97 -21.07 19.91 9.37
N THR A 98 -20.38 21.01 9.11
CA THR A 98 -20.83 22.03 8.15
C THR A 98 -19.71 22.29 7.14
N ALA A 99 -19.99 22.14 5.86
CA ALA A 99 -19.05 22.44 4.80
C ALA A 99 -18.77 23.95 4.72
N LEU A 100 -17.52 24.30 4.46
CA LEU A 100 -17.07 25.67 4.13
C LEU A 100 -16.53 25.67 2.70
N PRO A 101 -17.41 25.87 1.70
CA PRO A 101 -16.99 25.91 0.29
C PRO A 101 -16.12 27.15 0.01
N ASP A 102 -15.19 27.02 -0.94
CA ASP A 102 -14.47 28.13 -1.52
C ASP A 102 -15.38 28.84 -2.53
N GLU A 103 -15.69 30.09 -2.24
CA GLU A 103 -16.62 30.90 -3.07
C GLU A 103 -16.12 31.07 -4.52
N ASP A 104 -14.81 31.20 -4.71
CA ASP A 104 -14.23 31.36 -6.05
C ASP A 104 -14.41 30.07 -6.88
N LYS A 105 -14.28 28.88 -6.25
CA LYS A 105 -14.45 27.60 -6.91
C LYS A 105 -15.92 27.26 -7.17
N VAL A 106 -16.80 27.66 -6.26
CA VAL A 106 -18.25 27.55 -6.49
C VAL A 106 -18.67 28.39 -7.70
N ALA A 107 -18.20 29.64 -7.78
CA ALA A 107 -18.48 30.50 -8.92
C ALA A 107 -17.91 29.95 -10.24
N GLN A 108 -16.73 29.33 -10.20
CA GLN A 108 -16.16 28.63 -11.36
C GLN A 108 -17.00 27.43 -11.79
N LYS A 109 -17.49 26.63 -10.82
CA LYS A 109 -18.39 25.48 -11.09
C LYS A 109 -19.69 25.94 -11.77
N GLU A 110 -20.28 27.03 -11.27
CA GLU A 110 -21.51 27.60 -11.84
C GLU A 110 -21.26 28.13 -13.26
N ALA A 111 -20.17 28.89 -13.49
CA ALA A 111 -19.84 29.42 -14.80
C ALA A 111 -19.59 28.31 -15.85
N LYS A 112 -18.87 27.25 -15.48
CA LYS A 112 -18.62 26.13 -16.40
C LYS A 112 -19.87 25.31 -16.69
N LEU A 113 -20.74 25.12 -15.71
CA LEU A 113 -22.04 24.48 -15.92
C LEU A 113 -22.93 25.31 -16.89
N GLU A 114 -22.88 26.65 -16.83
CA GLU A 114 -23.57 27.51 -17.79
C GLU A 114 -23.00 27.39 -19.21
N GLU A 115 -21.69 27.12 -19.33
CA GLU A 115 -21.01 26.87 -20.61
C GLU A 115 -21.22 25.42 -21.13
N GLY A 116 -21.90 24.55 -20.34
CA GLY A 116 -22.13 23.14 -20.68
C GLY A 116 -20.90 22.25 -20.45
N GLU A 117 -19.91 22.75 -19.70
CA GLU A 117 -18.73 21.97 -19.29
C GLU A 117 -18.94 21.34 -17.90
N GLU A 118 -18.47 20.11 -17.73
CA GLU A 118 -18.46 19.44 -16.42
C GLU A 118 -17.27 19.93 -15.59
N TYR A 119 -17.56 20.46 -14.40
CA TYR A 119 -16.54 20.84 -13.42
C TYR A 119 -16.91 20.26 -12.04
N ILE A 120 -16.09 19.33 -11.57
CA ILE A 120 -16.30 18.67 -10.27
C ILE A 120 -15.60 19.50 -9.21
N TYR A 121 -16.36 19.98 -8.23
CA TYR A 121 -15.83 20.63 -7.03
C TYR A 121 -16.70 20.23 -5.84
N GLU A 122 -16.03 19.73 -4.81
CA GLU A 122 -16.60 19.47 -3.49
C GLU A 122 -15.79 20.22 -2.43
N PRO A 123 -16.39 20.70 -1.34
CA PRO A 123 -15.65 21.39 -0.28
C PRO A 123 -14.59 20.48 0.34
N SER A 124 -13.39 21.03 0.57
CA SER A 124 -12.30 20.38 1.30
C SER A 124 -12.14 20.90 2.74
N THR A 125 -12.94 21.91 3.13
CA THR A 125 -12.91 22.53 4.45
C THR A 125 -14.25 22.36 5.15
N TYR A 126 -14.21 22.00 6.44
CA TYR A 126 -15.41 21.74 7.23
C TYR A 126 -15.27 22.31 8.64
N ILE A 127 -16.38 22.78 9.20
CA ILE A 127 -16.53 23.08 10.63
C ILE A 127 -17.11 21.83 11.28
N VAL A 128 -16.41 21.28 12.24
CA VAL A 128 -16.89 20.20 13.11
C VAL A 128 -17.22 20.79 14.47
N SER A 129 -18.41 20.53 14.98
CA SER A 129 -18.84 21.09 16.26
C SER A 129 -19.46 20.01 17.13
N PHE A 130 -19.22 20.12 18.45
CA PHE A 130 -19.85 19.27 19.45
C PHE A 130 -20.63 20.13 20.45
N THR A 131 -21.85 19.70 20.77
CA THR A 131 -22.74 20.39 21.70
C THR A 131 -22.83 19.66 23.03
N ALA A 132 -22.45 20.32 24.13
CA ALA A 132 -22.62 19.82 25.49
C ALA A 132 -23.74 20.57 26.23
N SER A 133 -24.36 19.90 27.20
CA SER A 133 -25.32 20.53 28.10
C SER A 133 -24.63 21.47 29.10
N ASN A 134 -25.41 22.36 29.69
CA ASN A 134 -24.89 23.28 30.71
C ASN A 134 -24.30 22.55 31.96
N SER A 135 -24.80 21.36 32.28
CA SER A 135 -24.30 20.53 33.36
C SER A 135 -22.95 19.87 33.08
N GLU A 136 -22.60 19.68 31.82
CA GLU A 136 -21.35 19.08 31.39
C GLU A 136 -20.21 20.12 31.24
N GLY A 137 -20.58 21.34 30.84
CA GLY A 137 -19.66 22.46 30.72
C GLY A 137 -18.92 22.57 29.38
N ALA A 138 -18.26 23.71 29.21
CA ALA A 138 -17.53 24.04 27.99
C ALA A 138 -16.26 23.14 27.79
N ASP A 139 -15.59 22.80 28.88
CA ASP A 139 -14.39 21.96 28.82
C ASP A 139 -14.73 20.54 28.35
N PHE A 140 -15.90 20.01 28.74
CA PHE A 140 -16.36 18.71 28.24
C PHE A 140 -16.62 18.76 26.74
N ALA A 141 -17.31 19.82 26.25
CA ALA A 141 -17.54 19.97 24.83
C ALA A 141 -16.25 19.97 24.00
N ARG A 142 -15.26 20.70 24.48
CA ARG A 142 -13.95 20.82 23.84
C ARG A 142 -13.21 19.49 23.86
N THR A 143 -13.10 18.84 25.01
CA THR A 143 -12.36 17.59 25.16
C THR A 143 -12.96 16.46 24.31
N ILE A 144 -14.29 16.36 24.23
CA ILE A 144 -14.95 15.38 23.35
C ILE A 144 -14.66 15.69 21.89
N LEU A 145 -14.69 16.94 21.47
CA LEU A 145 -14.40 17.33 20.09
C LEU A 145 -12.94 17.02 19.72
N ASP A 146 -12.00 17.47 20.56
CA ASP A 146 -10.55 17.22 20.37
C ASP A 146 -10.30 15.71 20.22
N GLU A 147 -10.79 14.89 21.16
CA GLU A 147 -10.61 13.43 21.12
C GLU A 147 -11.31 12.78 19.90
N THR A 148 -12.47 13.31 19.49
CA THR A 148 -13.18 12.82 18.30
C THR A 148 -12.36 13.04 17.04
N LEU A 149 -11.76 14.23 16.90
CA LEU A 149 -10.91 14.55 15.77
C LEU A 149 -9.59 13.77 15.80
N ASP A 150 -8.98 13.61 16.95
CA ASP A 150 -7.76 12.80 17.11
C ASP A 150 -7.99 11.34 16.71
N VAL A 151 -9.09 10.73 17.17
CA VAL A 151 -9.47 9.37 16.79
C VAL A 151 -9.75 9.30 15.30
N TYR A 152 -10.49 10.26 14.74
CA TYR A 152 -10.80 10.30 13.33
C TYR A 152 -9.55 10.44 12.46
N PHE A 153 -8.64 11.35 12.80
CA PHE A 153 -7.40 11.54 12.03
C PHE A 153 -6.53 10.28 12.02
N ALA A 154 -6.44 9.59 13.15
CA ALA A 154 -5.74 8.32 13.23
C ALA A 154 -6.37 7.25 12.34
N GLU A 155 -7.70 7.10 12.37
CA GLU A 155 -8.44 6.14 11.55
C GLU A 155 -8.38 6.50 10.06
N TYR A 156 -8.53 7.79 9.71
CA TYR A 156 -8.39 8.28 8.35
C TYR A 156 -7.00 7.97 7.79
N SER A 157 -5.95 8.28 8.56
CA SER A 157 -4.59 7.95 8.21
C SER A 157 -4.41 6.45 7.99
N GLN A 158 -4.87 5.63 8.91
CA GLN A 158 -4.74 4.18 8.82
C GLN A 158 -5.45 3.60 7.59
N LYS A 159 -6.62 4.15 7.25
CA LYS A 159 -7.48 3.61 6.19
C LYS A 159 -7.09 4.12 4.79
N TYR A 160 -6.66 5.37 4.66
CA TYR A 160 -6.53 6.04 3.37
C TYR A 160 -5.13 6.59 3.07
N VAL A 161 -4.25 6.68 4.07
CA VAL A 161 -2.96 7.35 3.93
C VAL A 161 -1.80 6.42 4.25
N ASN A 162 -1.95 5.60 5.29
CA ASN A 162 -0.87 4.74 5.76
C ASN A 162 -0.43 3.74 4.70
N VAL A 163 0.86 3.66 4.56
CA VAL A 163 1.51 2.70 3.67
C VAL A 163 1.96 1.50 4.50
N ALA A 164 1.62 0.31 4.02
CA ALA A 164 2.03 -0.92 4.68
C ALA A 164 3.56 -1.01 4.74
N PRO A 165 4.13 -1.46 5.86
CA PRO A 165 5.54 -1.80 5.91
C PRO A 165 5.83 -3.01 5.02
N ALA A 166 7.10 -3.16 4.62
CA ALA A 166 7.54 -4.39 3.98
C ALA A 166 7.32 -5.58 4.92
N LYS A 167 6.89 -6.71 4.36
CA LYS A 167 6.71 -7.92 5.15
C LYS A 167 8.07 -8.42 5.66
N ASN A 168 8.16 -8.66 6.96
CA ASN A 168 9.31 -9.35 7.52
C ASN A 168 9.17 -10.85 7.28
N VAL A 169 9.90 -11.37 6.30
CA VAL A 169 9.92 -12.82 5.98
C VAL A 169 10.89 -13.60 6.86
N ILE A 170 11.70 -12.91 7.67
CA ILE A 170 12.79 -13.50 8.46
C ILE A 170 12.27 -14.21 9.71
N ASP A 171 11.15 -13.74 10.28
CA ASP A 171 10.59 -14.31 11.50
C ASP A 171 10.30 -15.83 11.42
N ASN A 172 10.14 -16.36 10.20
CA ASN A 172 9.85 -17.76 9.96
C ASN A 172 11.11 -18.58 9.59
N ILE A 173 12.24 -17.96 9.29
CA ILE A 173 13.45 -18.66 8.80
C ILE A 173 14.03 -19.60 9.85
N GLU A 174 14.02 -19.20 11.13
CA GLU A 174 14.53 -20.03 12.23
C GLU A 174 13.52 -21.07 12.71
N SER A 175 12.23 -20.86 12.48
CA SER A 175 11.15 -21.74 12.98
C SER A 175 10.87 -22.95 12.10
N GLU A 176 11.32 -22.93 10.83
CA GLU A 176 11.08 -24.00 9.87
C GLU A 176 12.38 -24.74 9.49
N ASN A 177 12.25 -25.99 9.03
CA ASN A 177 13.38 -26.84 8.69
C ASN A 177 13.97 -26.56 7.30
N TYR A 178 14.15 -25.30 6.97
CA TYR A 178 14.79 -24.93 5.71
C TYR A 178 16.26 -25.37 5.65
N ASP A 179 16.71 -25.80 4.48
CA ASP A 179 18.13 -25.97 4.18
C ASP A 179 18.80 -24.62 3.95
N TYR A 180 20.13 -24.55 3.97
CA TYR A 180 20.86 -23.30 3.82
C TYR A 180 20.52 -22.55 2.54
N ILE A 181 20.36 -23.28 1.42
CA ILE A 181 20.03 -22.66 0.14
C ILE A 181 18.64 -22.02 0.16
N GLU A 182 17.66 -22.69 0.79
CA GLU A 182 16.30 -22.18 0.94
C GLU A 182 16.25 -20.96 1.85
N MET A 183 17.05 -20.97 2.93
CA MET A 183 17.18 -19.79 3.81
C MET A 183 17.73 -18.57 3.06
N VAL A 184 18.73 -18.78 2.20
CA VAL A 184 19.31 -17.72 1.37
C VAL A 184 18.29 -17.19 0.36
N GLU A 185 17.53 -18.07 -0.30
CA GLU A 185 16.47 -17.68 -1.23
C GLU A 185 15.38 -16.86 -0.55
N LEU A 186 14.94 -17.29 0.63
CA LEU A 186 13.92 -16.56 1.41
C LEU A 186 14.42 -15.18 1.85
N MET A 187 15.69 -15.08 2.29
CA MET A 187 16.30 -13.81 2.64
C MET A 187 16.40 -12.89 1.41
N ASP A 188 16.82 -13.41 0.25
CA ASP A 188 16.93 -12.64 -1.00
C ASP A 188 15.57 -12.08 -1.44
N THR A 189 14.55 -12.92 -1.45
CA THR A 189 13.18 -12.51 -1.79
C THR A 189 12.66 -11.45 -0.82
N GLY A 190 12.83 -11.63 0.48
CA GLY A 190 12.38 -10.66 1.48
C GLY A 190 13.11 -9.32 1.39
N ILE A 191 14.39 -9.34 1.11
CA ILE A 191 15.18 -8.12 0.86
C ILE A 191 14.67 -7.42 -0.40
N GLU A 192 14.41 -8.16 -1.49
CA GLU A 192 13.92 -7.60 -2.74
C GLU A 192 12.55 -6.92 -2.58
N GLU A 193 11.59 -7.58 -1.94
CA GLU A 193 10.28 -7.00 -1.63
C GLU A 193 10.41 -5.71 -0.79
N THR A 194 11.34 -5.72 0.17
CA THR A 194 11.61 -4.55 1.01
C THR A 194 12.22 -3.42 0.20
N LEU A 195 13.21 -3.69 -0.64
CA LEU A 195 13.83 -2.71 -1.52
C LEU A 195 12.80 -2.07 -2.46
N ASN A 196 11.92 -2.86 -3.06
CA ASN A 196 10.83 -2.34 -3.91
C ASN A 196 9.94 -1.37 -3.13
N THR A 197 9.60 -1.71 -1.88
CA THR A 197 8.84 -0.82 -1.01
C THR A 197 9.61 0.47 -0.70
N LEU A 198 10.88 0.37 -0.34
CA LEU A 198 11.73 1.53 -0.02
C LEU A 198 11.88 2.46 -1.24
N TYR A 199 12.09 1.92 -2.44
CA TYR A 199 12.17 2.72 -3.67
C TYR A 199 10.88 3.48 -3.95
N GLN A 200 9.71 2.86 -3.77
CA GLN A 200 8.43 3.57 -3.88
C GLN A 200 8.31 4.74 -2.87
N ARG A 201 8.82 4.57 -1.63
CA ARG A 201 8.86 5.67 -0.65
C ARG A 201 9.78 6.80 -1.08
N MET A 202 10.95 6.44 -1.62
CA MET A 202 11.92 7.42 -2.14
C MET A 202 11.33 8.23 -3.30
N GLU A 203 10.56 7.62 -4.19
CA GLU A 203 9.85 8.33 -5.27
C GLU A 203 8.81 9.31 -4.71
N GLN A 204 8.05 8.88 -3.71
CA GLN A 204 7.02 9.72 -3.08
C GLN A 204 7.62 10.91 -2.31
N LYS A 205 8.68 10.69 -1.55
CA LYS A 205 9.33 11.69 -0.67
C LYS A 205 10.84 11.48 -0.60
N PRO A 206 11.60 11.95 -1.62
CA PRO A 206 13.04 11.69 -1.75
C PRO A 206 13.90 12.17 -0.57
N TYR A 207 13.44 13.21 0.12
CA TYR A 207 14.22 13.86 1.20
C TYR A 207 13.65 13.56 2.60
N TYR A 208 12.72 12.61 2.73
CA TYR A 208 12.21 12.24 4.03
C TYR A 208 13.30 11.58 4.87
N ARG A 209 13.38 12.01 6.13
CA ARG A 209 14.27 11.44 7.15
C ARG A 209 13.51 11.34 8.47
N ALA A 210 13.51 10.15 9.05
CA ALA A 210 12.86 9.92 10.34
C ALA A 210 13.51 10.75 11.45
N THR A 211 12.71 11.34 12.30
CA THR A 211 13.18 12.28 13.35
C THR A 211 13.87 11.54 14.49
N ASN A 212 13.33 10.36 14.87
CA ASN A 212 13.83 9.60 16.02
C ASN A 212 15.11 8.82 15.67
N THR A 213 15.17 8.22 14.47
CA THR A 213 16.32 7.41 14.04
C THR A 213 17.36 8.20 13.24
N GLY A 214 16.95 9.32 12.65
CA GLY A 214 17.80 10.09 11.73
C GLY A 214 18.03 9.39 10.38
N VAL A 215 17.33 8.27 10.10
CA VAL A 215 17.53 7.42 8.93
C VAL A 215 16.56 7.82 7.81
N SER A 216 17.02 7.82 6.58
CA SER A 216 16.19 7.99 5.38
C SER A 216 15.87 6.64 4.73
N PHE A 217 14.87 6.62 3.82
CA PHE A 217 14.60 5.42 3.02
C PHE A 217 15.77 5.03 2.11
N SER A 218 16.56 6.02 1.66
CA SER A 218 17.79 5.76 0.89
C SER A 218 18.84 5.07 1.74
N ASP A 219 19.07 5.51 2.98
CA ASP A 219 20.04 4.89 3.88
C ASP A 219 19.67 3.41 4.14
N LEU A 220 18.35 3.14 4.31
CA LEU A 220 17.86 1.77 4.49
C LEU A 220 18.05 0.93 3.22
N ALA A 221 17.72 1.48 2.05
CA ALA A 221 17.88 0.78 0.78
C ALA A 221 19.35 0.44 0.51
N ASP A 222 20.28 1.33 0.82
CA ASP A 222 21.71 1.10 0.68
C ASP A 222 22.19 -0.03 1.60
N GLU A 223 21.70 -0.11 2.83
CA GLU A 223 22.07 -1.17 3.77
C GLU A 223 21.49 -2.53 3.34
N PHE A 224 20.20 -2.59 2.92
CA PHE A 224 19.64 -3.81 2.36
C PHE A 224 20.38 -4.27 1.10
N ASN A 225 20.76 -3.35 0.21
CA ASN A 225 21.58 -3.66 -0.96
C ASN A 225 22.96 -4.20 -0.58
N TYR A 226 23.59 -3.66 0.45
CA TYR A 226 24.85 -4.19 0.96
C TYR A 226 24.70 -5.62 1.48
N LEU A 227 23.68 -5.87 2.32
CA LEU A 227 23.42 -7.21 2.84
C LEU A 227 23.14 -8.20 1.71
N ARG A 228 22.35 -7.83 0.71
CA ARG A 228 22.01 -8.66 -0.45
C ARG A 228 23.22 -8.95 -1.34
N ASN A 229 23.87 -7.89 -1.82
CA ASN A 229 24.88 -8.00 -2.89
C ASN A 229 26.26 -8.44 -2.37
N VAL A 230 26.54 -8.22 -1.10
CA VAL A 230 27.85 -8.57 -0.51
C VAL A 230 27.74 -9.77 0.41
N ARG A 231 26.93 -9.67 1.47
CA ARG A 231 26.88 -10.70 2.52
C ARG A 231 26.18 -11.96 2.03
N LEU A 232 24.92 -11.81 1.57
CA LEU A 232 24.10 -12.94 1.10
C LEU A 232 24.69 -13.62 -0.13
N SER A 233 25.18 -12.84 -1.09
CA SER A 233 25.84 -13.36 -2.30
C SER A 233 27.11 -14.14 -1.98
N THR A 234 27.88 -13.71 -0.98
CA THR A 234 29.09 -14.43 -0.52
C THR A 234 28.69 -15.75 0.15
N LEU A 235 27.69 -15.71 1.02
CA LEU A 235 27.15 -16.90 1.70
C LEU A 235 26.63 -17.93 0.69
N PHE A 236 25.81 -17.48 -0.27
CA PHE A 236 25.31 -18.29 -1.37
C PHE A 236 26.44 -18.97 -2.17
N SER A 237 27.48 -18.20 -2.51
CA SER A 237 28.63 -18.73 -3.25
C SER A 237 29.40 -19.80 -2.45
N LYS A 238 29.51 -19.66 -1.13
CA LYS A 238 30.14 -20.67 -0.27
C LYS A 238 29.29 -21.96 -0.20
N ILE A 239 27.99 -21.83 -0.01
CA ILE A 239 27.07 -22.96 0.04
C ILE A 239 27.15 -23.77 -1.26
N TYR A 240 27.09 -23.09 -2.41
CA TYR A 240 27.22 -23.75 -3.71
C TYR A 240 28.58 -24.37 -3.95
N LYS A 241 29.65 -23.62 -3.74
CA LYS A 241 31.00 -24.07 -4.00
C LYS A 241 31.36 -25.34 -3.21
N TYR A 242 30.91 -25.38 -1.97
CA TYR A 242 31.24 -26.49 -1.08
C TYR A 242 30.07 -27.49 -0.92
N GLN A 243 28.96 -27.29 -1.64
CA GLN A 243 27.77 -28.11 -1.60
C GLN A 243 27.31 -28.39 -0.15
N ILE A 244 27.32 -27.37 0.69
CA ILE A 244 26.95 -27.50 2.10
C ILE A 244 25.43 -27.51 2.21
N THR A 245 24.89 -28.52 2.83
CA THR A 245 23.44 -28.70 3.07
C THR A 245 23.24 -29.28 4.47
N LYS A 246 22.11 -28.98 5.08
CA LYS A 246 21.72 -29.62 6.36
C LYS A 246 21.41 -31.10 6.14
N ASN A 247 20.64 -31.39 5.08
CA ASN A 247 20.27 -32.75 4.71
C ASN A 247 19.98 -32.87 3.20
N LYS A 248 20.92 -33.49 2.45
CA LYS A 248 20.78 -33.70 1.00
C LYS A 248 19.47 -34.37 0.60
N THR A 249 19.02 -35.40 1.36
CA THR A 249 17.82 -36.16 0.99
C THR A 249 16.58 -35.28 1.08
N VAL A 250 16.48 -34.47 2.13
CA VAL A 250 15.38 -33.51 2.31
C VAL A 250 15.45 -32.45 1.20
N LEU A 251 16.59 -31.82 1.00
CA LEU A 251 16.79 -30.81 -0.05
C LEU A 251 16.34 -31.32 -1.43
N VAL A 252 16.81 -32.51 -1.84
CA VAL A 252 16.45 -33.10 -3.14
C VAL A 252 14.95 -33.43 -3.21
N SER A 253 14.35 -33.89 -2.10
CA SER A 253 12.90 -34.15 -2.04
C SER A 253 12.09 -32.87 -2.20
N ASP A 254 12.48 -31.79 -1.52
CA ASP A 254 11.75 -30.53 -1.53
C ASP A 254 11.81 -29.87 -2.91
N TYR A 255 12.98 -29.81 -3.54
CA TYR A 255 13.10 -29.31 -4.91
C TYR A 255 12.44 -30.24 -5.95
N THR A 256 12.38 -31.54 -5.71
CA THR A 256 11.60 -32.45 -6.57
C THR A 256 10.10 -32.15 -6.46
N THR A 257 9.59 -31.96 -5.24
CA THR A 257 8.20 -31.59 -5.02
C THR A 257 7.87 -30.22 -5.66
N ARG A 258 8.80 -29.26 -5.59
CA ARG A 258 8.67 -27.96 -6.25
C ARG A 258 8.60 -28.09 -7.78
N ILE A 259 9.42 -28.97 -8.38
CA ILE A 259 9.31 -29.31 -9.82
C ILE A 259 7.94 -29.89 -10.15
N ASP A 260 7.42 -30.82 -9.35
CA ASP A 260 6.11 -31.43 -9.60
C ASP A 260 4.98 -30.39 -9.51
N ASN A 261 5.04 -29.50 -8.53
CA ASN A 261 4.09 -28.40 -8.40
C ASN A 261 4.16 -27.45 -9.60
N ASN A 262 5.37 -27.09 -10.04
CA ASN A 262 5.58 -26.24 -11.21
C ASN A 262 5.07 -26.89 -12.50
N ASN A 263 5.24 -28.19 -12.66
CA ASN A 263 4.71 -28.92 -13.82
C ASN A 263 3.19 -28.90 -13.84
N ILE A 264 2.53 -29.06 -12.68
CA ILE A 264 1.08 -28.96 -12.56
C ILE A 264 0.63 -27.54 -12.87
N LEU A 265 1.28 -26.53 -12.30
CA LEU A 265 1.00 -25.11 -12.56
C LEU A 265 1.17 -24.77 -14.02
N ASN A 266 2.30 -25.16 -14.64
CA ASN A 266 2.56 -24.94 -16.07
C ASN A 266 1.47 -25.55 -16.95
N THR A 267 1.06 -26.79 -16.67
CA THR A 267 -0.02 -27.46 -17.43
C THR A 267 -1.35 -26.72 -17.31
N LYS A 268 -1.68 -26.24 -16.11
CA LYS A 268 -2.88 -25.44 -15.86
C LYS A 268 -2.82 -24.12 -16.63
N GLU A 269 -1.72 -23.38 -16.51
CA GLU A 269 -1.56 -22.06 -17.11
C GLU A 269 -1.49 -22.18 -18.64
N GLU A 270 -0.86 -23.24 -19.21
CA GLU A 270 -0.86 -23.51 -20.65
C GLU A 270 -2.26 -23.72 -21.19
N SER A 271 -3.12 -24.44 -20.46
CA SER A 271 -4.53 -24.60 -20.85
C SER A 271 -5.28 -23.28 -20.86
N ILE A 272 -5.12 -22.47 -19.79
CA ILE A 272 -5.78 -21.16 -19.68
C ILE A 272 -5.31 -20.21 -20.79
N VAL A 273 -3.99 -20.12 -21.01
CA VAL A 273 -3.41 -19.31 -22.10
C VAL A 273 -3.99 -19.69 -23.44
N LYS A 274 -4.07 -21.00 -23.73
CA LYS A 274 -4.65 -21.49 -24.98
C LYS A 274 -6.12 -21.12 -25.13
N ASP A 275 -6.93 -21.39 -24.10
CA ASP A 275 -8.37 -21.08 -24.10
C ASP A 275 -8.61 -19.57 -24.22
N THR A 276 -7.78 -18.74 -23.57
CA THR A 276 -7.86 -17.28 -23.68
C THR A 276 -7.53 -16.79 -25.09
N VAL A 277 -6.53 -17.38 -25.76
CA VAL A 277 -6.20 -17.06 -27.16
C VAL A 277 -7.37 -17.41 -28.09
N GLU A 278 -8.02 -18.57 -27.89
CA GLU A 278 -9.20 -18.95 -28.68
C GLU A 278 -10.36 -17.95 -28.52
N VAL A 279 -10.56 -17.41 -27.30
CA VAL A 279 -11.57 -16.37 -27.03
C VAL A 279 -11.18 -15.03 -27.67
N ILE A 280 -9.90 -14.64 -27.60
CA ILE A 280 -9.37 -13.45 -28.27
C ILE A 280 -9.57 -13.53 -29.78
N ASP A 281 -9.22 -14.66 -30.39
CA ASP A 281 -9.37 -14.88 -31.83
C ASP A 281 -10.85 -14.80 -32.27
N ALA A 282 -11.75 -15.42 -31.49
CA ALA A 282 -13.19 -15.34 -31.74
C ALA A 282 -13.73 -13.90 -31.59
N TYR A 283 -13.21 -13.14 -30.62
CA TYR A 283 -13.56 -11.74 -30.45
C TYR A 283 -13.11 -10.89 -31.65
N VAL A 284 -11.85 -11.05 -32.07
CA VAL A 284 -11.28 -10.36 -33.23
C VAL A 284 -12.06 -10.68 -34.51
N GLU A 285 -12.44 -11.95 -34.73
CA GLU A 285 -13.21 -12.36 -35.92
C GLU A 285 -14.61 -11.73 -35.95
N LYS A 286 -15.27 -11.70 -34.77
CA LYS A 286 -16.57 -11.01 -34.62
C LYS A 286 -16.48 -9.51 -34.89
N MET A 287 -15.40 -8.88 -34.50
CA MET A 287 -15.14 -7.46 -34.78
C MET A 287 -14.91 -7.21 -36.26
N ARG A 288 -14.20 -8.14 -36.98
CA ARG A 288 -14.02 -8.08 -38.44
C ARG A 288 -15.35 -8.24 -39.19
N GLU A 289 -16.19 -9.19 -38.77
CA GLU A 289 -17.51 -9.42 -39.37
C GLU A 289 -18.43 -8.19 -39.21
N SER A 290 -18.28 -7.40 -38.16
CA SER A 290 -19.03 -6.15 -37.94
C SER A 290 -18.57 -4.98 -38.82
N GLY A 291 -17.62 -5.19 -39.74
CA GLY A 291 -17.19 -4.19 -40.74
C GLY A 291 -15.95 -3.41 -40.37
N ASN A 292 -15.31 -3.72 -39.25
CA ASN A 292 -14.08 -3.08 -38.83
C ASN A 292 -12.85 -3.81 -39.39
N THR A 293 -12.54 -3.52 -40.66
CA THR A 293 -11.53 -4.27 -41.47
C THR A 293 -10.08 -3.91 -41.17
N ASN A 294 -9.80 -2.94 -40.28
CA ASN A 294 -8.46 -2.46 -39.97
C ASN A 294 -7.86 -2.95 -38.65
N ILE A 295 -8.49 -3.95 -38.02
CA ILE A 295 -8.00 -4.49 -36.78
C ILE A 295 -6.99 -5.60 -37.07
N THR A 296 -5.70 -5.29 -36.99
CA THR A 296 -4.63 -6.29 -36.92
C THR A 296 -4.25 -6.51 -35.46
N TYR A 297 -3.68 -7.67 -35.14
CA TYR A 297 -3.17 -7.99 -33.81
C TYR A 297 -2.18 -6.91 -33.31
N GLU A 298 -1.32 -6.39 -34.19
CA GLU A 298 -0.41 -5.27 -33.90
C GLU A 298 -1.17 -3.97 -33.61
N TYR A 299 -2.23 -3.65 -34.35
CA TYR A 299 -3.07 -2.47 -34.11
C TYR A 299 -3.71 -2.51 -32.72
N ILE A 300 -4.13 -3.68 -32.27
CA ILE A 300 -4.74 -3.88 -30.96
C ILE A 300 -3.69 -3.71 -29.84
N LEU A 301 -2.47 -4.22 -30.01
CA LEU A 301 -1.38 -4.06 -29.05
C LEU A 301 -0.91 -2.60 -28.95
N ASP A 302 -0.86 -1.86 -30.05
CA ASP A 302 -0.40 -0.47 -30.08
C ASP A 302 -1.46 0.52 -29.58
N ASN A 303 -2.76 0.18 -29.64
CA ASN A 303 -3.86 1.07 -29.28
C ASN A 303 -4.59 0.68 -27.98
N VAL A 304 -4.02 -0.18 -27.17
CA VAL A 304 -4.56 -0.56 -25.82
C VAL A 304 -4.79 0.65 -24.89
N HIS A 305 -4.28 1.83 -25.24
CA HIS A 305 -4.48 3.06 -24.49
C HIS A 305 -5.74 3.86 -24.85
N GLU A 306 -6.43 3.55 -25.95
CA GLU A 306 -7.67 4.22 -26.30
C GLU A 306 -8.90 3.38 -25.93
N ARG A 307 -9.52 3.72 -24.81
CA ARG A 307 -10.63 3.01 -24.15
C ARG A 307 -11.99 3.10 -24.86
N ASN A 308 -12.07 3.44 -26.11
CA ASN A 308 -13.34 3.53 -26.82
C ASN A 308 -13.33 2.66 -28.06
N LEU A 309 -13.68 1.39 -27.90
CA LEU A 309 -14.12 0.59 -29.02
C LEU A 309 -15.48 1.15 -29.49
N ILE A 310 -15.48 1.75 -30.67
CA ILE A 310 -16.67 2.34 -31.30
C ILE A 310 -17.16 1.32 -32.34
N ASP A 311 -18.50 1.11 -32.42
CA ASP A 311 -19.10 0.35 -33.50
C ASP A 311 -18.93 1.07 -34.84
N GLY A 312 -19.27 0.40 -35.98
CA GLY A 312 -19.15 0.99 -37.32
C GLY A 312 -20.03 2.23 -37.56
N GLU A 313 -20.83 2.64 -36.56
CA GLU A 313 -21.69 3.83 -36.56
C GLU A 313 -21.18 4.94 -35.62
N GLY A 314 -20.03 4.72 -34.95
CA GLY A 314 -19.42 5.71 -34.05
C GLY A 314 -19.95 5.72 -32.63
N ASN A 315 -20.78 4.72 -32.26
CA ASN A 315 -21.28 4.59 -30.89
C ASN A 315 -20.30 3.74 -30.07
N PRO A 316 -20.05 4.06 -28.78
CA PRO A 316 -19.33 3.16 -27.89
C PRO A 316 -20.07 1.82 -27.88
N LEU A 317 -19.35 0.71 -28.11
CA LEU A 317 -19.92 -0.62 -27.96
C LEU A 317 -20.48 -0.70 -26.55
N ALA A 318 -21.80 -0.68 -26.47
CA ALA A 318 -22.51 -0.59 -25.22
C ALA A 318 -22.02 -1.68 -24.28
N SER A 319 -21.54 -1.29 -23.12
CA SER A 319 -21.35 -2.13 -21.96
C SER A 319 -22.73 -2.67 -21.53
N GLY A 320 -23.20 -3.66 -22.26
CA GLY A 320 -24.27 -4.53 -21.78
C GLY A 320 -23.66 -5.51 -20.82
N ASP A 321 -24.20 -5.56 -19.62
CA ASP A 321 -23.96 -6.53 -18.54
C ASP A 321 -23.02 -7.70 -18.88
N GLN A 322 -21.82 -7.72 -18.24
CA GLN A 322 -20.90 -8.86 -18.10
C GLN A 322 -20.17 -9.33 -19.36
N THR A 323 -19.85 -8.52 -20.29
CA THR A 323 -18.87 -8.84 -21.32
C THR A 323 -17.46 -8.49 -20.81
N VAL A 324 -16.63 -9.51 -20.61
CA VAL A 324 -15.19 -9.36 -20.45
C VAL A 324 -14.69 -8.50 -21.61
N THR A 325 -14.07 -7.37 -21.32
CA THR A 325 -13.55 -6.47 -22.35
C THR A 325 -12.33 -7.12 -23.02
N TYR A 326 -12.02 -6.72 -24.26
CA TYR A 326 -10.81 -7.19 -24.96
C TYR A 326 -9.54 -6.94 -24.10
N ASP A 327 -9.45 -5.80 -23.46
CA ASP A 327 -8.34 -5.45 -22.58
C ASP A 327 -8.21 -6.42 -21.41
N GLU A 328 -9.31 -6.81 -20.79
CA GLU A 328 -9.30 -7.81 -19.70
C GLU A 328 -8.82 -9.19 -20.20
N LEU A 329 -9.16 -9.58 -21.43
CA LEU A 329 -8.65 -10.80 -22.04
C LEU A 329 -7.14 -10.75 -22.29
N ILE A 330 -6.62 -9.63 -22.79
CA ILE A 330 -5.18 -9.43 -23.00
C ILE A 330 -4.42 -9.40 -21.69
N TYR A 331 -4.96 -8.71 -20.65
CA TYR A 331 -4.36 -8.73 -19.32
C TYR A 331 -4.34 -10.14 -18.72
N SER A 332 -5.45 -10.86 -18.81
CA SER A 332 -5.55 -12.25 -18.34
C SER A 332 -4.55 -13.15 -19.08
N TRP A 333 -4.47 -13.07 -20.40
CA TRP A 333 -3.51 -13.81 -21.21
C TRP A 333 -2.06 -13.52 -20.78
N ARG A 334 -1.72 -12.25 -20.57
CA ARG A 334 -0.37 -11.83 -20.16
C ARG A 334 -0.02 -12.39 -18.78
N ASP A 335 -0.89 -12.23 -17.81
CA ASP A 335 -0.71 -12.70 -16.44
C ASP A 335 -0.49 -14.21 -16.36
N HIS A 336 -1.34 -14.97 -17.07
CA HIS A 336 -1.22 -16.43 -17.13
C HIS A 336 0.02 -16.89 -17.92
N ASN A 337 0.39 -16.19 -18.99
CA ASN A 337 1.61 -16.52 -19.74
C ASN A 337 2.87 -16.21 -18.91
N GLU A 338 2.91 -15.12 -18.18
CA GLU A 338 4.00 -14.77 -17.28
C GLU A 338 4.14 -15.81 -16.15
N THR A 339 3.05 -16.21 -15.53
CA THR A 339 3.03 -17.28 -14.51
C THR A 339 3.53 -18.61 -15.08
N LYS A 340 3.13 -18.95 -16.29
CA LYS A 340 3.63 -20.15 -17.01
C LYS A 340 5.15 -20.08 -17.25
N GLU A 341 5.66 -18.96 -17.76
CA GLU A 341 7.09 -18.77 -18.00
C GLU A 341 7.90 -18.85 -16.72
N TYR A 342 7.39 -18.23 -15.64
CA TYR A 342 8.01 -18.31 -14.33
C TYR A 342 8.11 -19.76 -13.83
N SER A 343 7.07 -20.58 -13.99
CA SER A 343 7.09 -21.99 -13.58
C SER A 343 8.11 -22.83 -14.34
N ILE A 344 8.37 -22.49 -15.61
CA ILE A 344 9.40 -23.15 -16.44
C ILE A 344 10.81 -22.77 -15.94
N ILE A 345 11.04 -21.48 -15.70
CA ILE A 345 12.33 -20.97 -15.21
C ILE A 345 12.64 -21.57 -13.84
N ASP A 346 11.66 -21.58 -12.95
CA ASP A 346 11.82 -22.15 -11.60
C ASP A 346 12.05 -23.67 -11.64
N THR A 347 11.40 -24.39 -12.54
CA THR A 347 11.68 -25.81 -12.79
C THR A 347 13.13 -26.04 -13.23
N ALA A 348 13.64 -25.21 -14.14
CA ALA A 348 15.02 -25.30 -14.59
C ALA A 348 16.01 -25.02 -13.42
N TYR A 349 15.71 -24.03 -12.60
CA TYR A 349 16.47 -23.72 -11.40
C TYR A 349 16.46 -24.89 -10.40
N CYS A 350 15.30 -25.46 -10.10
CA CYS A 350 15.19 -26.62 -9.19
C CYS A 350 16.02 -27.83 -9.70
N ARG A 351 16.00 -28.10 -11.00
CA ARG A 351 16.84 -29.15 -11.59
C ARG A 351 18.33 -28.85 -11.40
N TYR A 352 18.73 -27.60 -11.61
CA TYR A 352 20.11 -27.20 -11.40
C TYR A 352 20.56 -27.38 -9.93
N ILE A 353 19.71 -27.08 -8.96
CA ILE A 353 19.97 -27.35 -7.53
C ILE A 353 20.17 -28.85 -7.30
N ILE A 354 19.21 -29.68 -7.76
CA ILE A 354 19.27 -31.13 -7.59
C ILE A 354 20.55 -31.68 -8.22
N GLU A 355 20.89 -31.28 -9.44
CA GLU A 355 22.10 -31.71 -10.13
C GLU A 355 23.36 -31.31 -9.37
N THR A 356 23.44 -30.05 -8.93
CA THR A 356 24.58 -29.51 -8.20
C THR A 356 24.83 -30.26 -6.91
N PHE A 357 23.81 -30.44 -6.09
CA PHE A 357 23.96 -31.08 -4.78
C PHE A 357 24.01 -32.62 -4.88
N SER A 358 23.64 -33.20 -6.02
CA SER A 358 23.74 -34.64 -6.30
C SER A 358 25.01 -35.01 -7.05
N ALA A 359 25.76 -34.02 -7.58
CA ALA A 359 26.94 -34.26 -8.39
C ALA A 359 27.99 -35.10 -7.65
N CYS A 360 28.63 -36.01 -8.38
CA CYS A 360 29.77 -36.78 -7.88
C CYS A 360 31.09 -36.14 -8.36
N THR A 361 31.98 -35.85 -7.44
CA THR A 361 33.30 -35.25 -7.75
C THR A 361 34.30 -36.23 -8.35
N GLY A 362 33.87 -37.47 -8.69
CA GLY A 362 34.73 -38.49 -9.24
C GLY A 362 35.57 -39.25 -8.18
N LYS A 363 35.46 -38.92 -6.91
CA LYS A 363 36.14 -39.63 -5.80
C LYS A 363 35.32 -40.81 -5.28
N CYS A 364 34.08 -40.95 -5.71
CA CYS A 364 33.22 -42.06 -5.35
C CYS A 364 33.45 -43.29 -6.21
N LYS A 365 33.25 -44.47 -5.61
CA LYS A 365 33.43 -45.74 -6.30
C LYS A 365 32.34 -45.88 -7.40
N ASN A 366 32.76 -46.19 -8.62
CA ASN A 366 31.90 -46.36 -9.80
C ASN A 366 31.10 -45.11 -10.23
N GLY A 367 31.52 -43.89 -9.85
CA GLY A 367 30.85 -42.66 -10.23
C GLY A 367 29.58 -42.38 -9.47
N GLU A 368 29.18 -43.23 -8.51
CA GLU A 368 27.99 -43.02 -7.67
C GLU A 368 28.34 -42.62 -6.25
N CYS A 369 27.64 -41.65 -5.72
CA CYS A 369 27.82 -41.21 -4.33
C CYS A 369 27.26 -42.30 -3.38
N VAL A 370 28.12 -42.76 -2.45
CA VAL A 370 27.81 -43.90 -1.56
C VAL A 370 26.75 -43.56 -0.51
N SER A 371 26.46 -42.27 -0.32
CA SER A 371 25.48 -41.82 0.66
C SER A 371 24.35 -41.06 -0.01
N SER A 372 23.11 -41.44 0.27
CA SER A 372 21.93 -40.68 -0.16
C SER A 372 21.72 -39.43 0.70
N ALA A 373 22.24 -39.38 1.93
CA ALA A 373 22.02 -38.30 2.89
C ALA A 373 23.09 -37.18 2.81
N LYS A 374 24.28 -37.47 2.24
CA LYS A 374 25.38 -36.49 2.14
C LYS A 374 25.78 -36.28 0.68
N THR A 375 26.16 -35.05 0.34
CA THR A 375 26.77 -34.75 -0.96
C THR A 375 28.14 -35.40 -1.08
N CYS A 376 28.62 -35.58 -2.33
CA CYS A 376 29.96 -36.10 -2.58
C CYS A 376 31.04 -35.19 -1.97
N THR A 377 30.86 -33.89 -2.02
CA THR A 377 31.75 -32.92 -1.40
C THR A 377 31.78 -33.04 0.13
N GLN A 378 30.64 -33.30 0.77
CA GLN A 378 30.55 -33.56 2.21
C GLN A 378 31.32 -34.82 2.62
N LEU A 379 31.32 -35.85 1.79
CA LEU A 379 32.00 -37.13 2.08
C LEU A 379 33.52 -37.05 1.89
N HIS A 380 33.99 -36.14 1.03
CA HIS A 380 35.36 -36.09 0.59
C HIS A 380 36.08 -34.77 0.95
N ASN A 381 35.50 -33.91 1.76
CA ASN A 381 36.10 -32.68 2.25
C ASN A 381 36.47 -32.84 3.74
N ASP A 382 37.77 -32.88 4.01
CA ASP A 382 38.29 -33.03 5.38
C ASP A 382 37.89 -31.83 6.28
N ASN A 383 37.58 -30.67 5.69
CA ASN A 383 37.17 -29.45 6.40
C ASN A 383 35.68 -29.23 6.42
N TYR A 384 34.85 -30.22 6.02
CA TYR A 384 33.40 -30.05 5.88
C TYR A 384 32.74 -29.52 7.15
N GLU A 385 33.02 -30.13 8.31
CA GLU A 385 32.38 -29.73 9.58
C GLU A 385 32.77 -28.31 10.00
N GLN A 386 34.03 -27.89 9.69
CA GLN A 386 34.45 -26.51 9.90
C GLN A 386 33.70 -25.54 8.99
N LEU A 387 33.62 -25.84 7.69
CA LEU A 387 32.88 -25.01 6.71
C LEU A 387 31.40 -24.91 7.06
N LYS A 388 30.80 -26.01 7.53
CA LYS A 388 29.42 -25.99 7.98
C LYS A 388 29.24 -25.09 9.20
N ALA A 389 30.12 -25.15 10.17
CA ALA A 389 30.06 -24.28 11.35
C ALA A 389 30.28 -22.79 10.98
N GLU A 390 31.12 -22.50 9.98
CA GLU A 390 31.30 -21.14 9.45
C GLU A 390 30.00 -20.65 8.78
N ILE A 391 29.33 -21.49 7.97
CA ILE A 391 28.06 -21.15 7.33
C ILE A 391 26.94 -20.98 8.37
N ASP A 392 26.84 -21.85 9.37
CA ASP A 392 25.89 -21.70 10.47
C ASP A 392 26.06 -20.36 11.19
N ALA A 393 27.29 -19.96 11.47
CA ALA A 393 27.60 -18.67 12.08
C ALA A 393 27.22 -17.50 11.17
N GLU A 394 27.58 -17.54 9.88
CA GLU A 394 27.27 -16.49 8.92
C GLU A 394 25.76 -16.33 8.69
N VAL A 395 25.00 -17.44 8.62
CA VAL A 395 23.52 -17.40 8.54
C VAL A 395 22.95 -16.72 9.77
N LYS A 396 23.40 -17.11 10.96
CA LYS A 396 22.92 -16.52 12.21
C LYS A 396 23.21 -15.03 12.31
N ASP A 397 24.42 -14.61 11.94
CA ASP A 397 24.79 -13.20 11.95
C ASP A 397 23.94 -12.41 10.94
N LEU A 398 23.74 -12.96 9.75
CA LEU A 398 22.93 -12.29 8.69
C LEU A 398 21.45 -12.18 9.10
N VAL A 399 20.87 -13.22 9.70
CA VAL A 399 19.50 -13.18 10.25
C VAL A 399 19.37 -12.12 11.34
N SER A 400 20.38 -12.01 12.21
CA SER A 400 20.42 -10.98 13.26
C SER A 400 20.48 -9.57 12.68
N ASP A 401 21.37 -9.33 11.72
CA ASP A 401 21.53 -8.03 11.07
C ASP A 401 20.25 -7.63 10.32
N LEU A 402 19.63 -8.57 9.60
CA LEU A 402 18.39 -8.34 8.90
C LEU A 402 17.24 -8.06 9.87
N THR A 403 17.14 -8.79 10.99
CA THR A 403 16.10 -8.56 12.01
C THR A 403 16.18 -7.15 12.58
N GLU A 404 17.41 -6.68 12.88
CA GLU A 404 17.62 -5.32 13.37
C GLU A 404 17.27 -4.28 12.31
N LEU A 405 17.69 -4.50 11.06
CA LEU A 405 17.40 -3.58 9.95
C LEU A 405 15.91 -3.51 9.65
N TYR A 406 15.18 -4.64 9.66
CA TYR A 406 13.72 -4.64 9.54
C TYR A 406 13.03 -3.85 10.66
N LYS A 407 13.50 -3.99 11.89
CA LYS A 407 12.96 -3.22 13.02
C LYS A 407 13.15 -1.70 12.82
N ILE A 408 14.31 -1.27 12.34
CA ILE A 408 14.56 0.14 12.02
C ILE A 408 13.65 0.58 10.88
N THR A 409 13.47 -0.26 9.85
CA THR A 409 12.60 0.01 8.71
C THR A 409 11.14 0.17 9.15
N MET A 410 10.63 -0.70 10.02
CA MET A 410 9.27 -0.58 10.56
C MET A 410 9.10 0.72 11.34
N ASN A 411 10.02 1.04 12.24
CA ASN A 411 9.97 2.30 13.01
C ASN A 411 9.99 3.53 12.08
N THR A 412 10.85 3.52 11.06
CA THR A 412 10.93 4.60 10.07
C THR A 412 9.63 4.72 9.25
N ASN A 413 9.01 3.60 8.89
CA ASN A 413 7.71 3.59 8.20
C ASN A 413 6.58 4.11 9.10
N ASP A 414 6.58 3.79 10.38
CA ASP A 414 5.59 4.28 11.35
C ASP A 414 5.70 5.80 11.53
N GLU A 415 6.93 6.33 11.67
CA GLU A 415 7.14 7.78 11.69
C GLU A 415 6.71 8.45 10.38
N TYR A 416 6.96 7.81 9.24
CA TYR A 416 6.53 8.31 7.94
C TYR A 416 5.00 8.34 7.83
N ASN A 417 4.31 7.31 8.31
CA ASN A 417 2.85 7.28 8.36
C ASN A 417 2.29 8.41 9.24
N GLN A 418 2.90 8.67 10.38
CA GLN A 418 2.52 9.81 11.23
C GLN A 418 2.74 11.15 10.52
N TYR A 419 3.88 11.31 9.85
CA TYR A 419 4.15 12.49 9.04
C TYR A 419 3.13 12.67 7.91
N LEU A 420 2.79 11.61 7.18
CA LEU A 420 1.77 11.64 6.15
C LEU A 420 0.40 11.99 6.73
N GLY A 421 -0.02 11.35 7.81
CA GLY A 421 -1.30 11.61 8.47
C GLY A 421 -1.47 13.08 8.82
N ALA A 422 -0.46 13.68 9.42
CA ALA A 422 -0.45 15.11 9.74
C ALA A 422 -0.46 16.03 8.51
N SER A 423 -0.02 15.54 7.35
CA SER A 423 0.01 16.33 6.10
C SER A 423 -1.30 16.29 5.31
N TYR A 424 -2.15 15.27 5.51
CA TYR A 424 -3.40 15.10 4.74
C TYR A 424 -4.62 15.79 5.34
N ILE A 425 -4.66 15.98 6.67
CA ILE A 425 -5.71 16.74 7.33
C ILE A 425 -5.06 17.72 8.29
N SER A 426 -5.44 18.99 8.22
CA SER A 426 -4.96 20.03 9.10
C SER A 426 -6.12 20.68 9.87
N VAL A 427 -5.85 21.07 11.12
CA VAL A 427 -6.74 21.91 11.92
C VAL A 427 -6.38 23.36 11.67
N LEU A 428 -7.29 24.12 11.05
CA LEU A 428 -7.07 25.53 10.73
C LEU A 428 -7.37 26.46 11.90
N SER A 429 -8.24 26.05 12.82
CA SER A 429 -8.50 26.76 14.08
C SER A 429 -8.84 25.76 15.17
N SER A 430 -8.13 25.88 16.31
CA SER A 430 -8.39 25.05 17.51
C SER A 430 -9.73 25.41 18.16
N ALA A 431 -10.28 24.46 18.93
CA ALA A 431 -11.59 24.57 19.56
C ALA A 431 -11.77 25.88 20.35
N SER A 432 -12.70 26.71 19.90
CA SER A 432 -13.21 27.84 20.68
C SER A 432 -14.56 27.43 21.27
N SER A 433 -14.68 27.40 22.61
CA SER A 433 -15.97 27.20 23.26
C SER A 433 -16.68 28.55 23.39
N ALA A 434 -17.92 28.63 22.93
CA ALA A 434 -18.82 29.75 23.19
C ALA A 434 -19.99 29.33 24.08
#